data_e29b100c2c26704b42f31c3a1912c7f1
#
_entry.id   e29b100c2c26704b42f31c3a1912c7f1
#
_cell.length_a   1.000
_cell.length_b   1.000
_cell.length_c   1.000
_cell.angle_alpha   90.00
_cell.angle_beta   90.00
_cell.angle_gamma   90.00
#
_symmetry.space_group_name_H-M   'P 1'
#
loop_
_entity.id
_entity.type
_entity.pdbx_description
1 polymer ?
#
loop_
_entity_poly.entity_id
_entity_poly.type
_entity_poly.pdbx_seq_one_letter_code
_entity_poly.pdbx_strand_id
1 'polypeptide(L)'
;MADPNATQFIRRRLQEFFPPDDPESAWLLRLMIIRDDLKFEVENLGLPEDADAQRAWQTVYFLRRMTITLTEARAILGHNASRFLKRADGDAHKVLSPHVRDTVNALDTFLPPLEDVRNALGAHVRPQ
;
A
#
# COMPACT_ATOMS: atom_id res chain seq x y z
N MET A 1 -14.35 13.37 -24.21
CA MET A 1 -15.46 12.88 -23.37
C MET A 1 -15.32 11.39 -23.16
N ALA A 2 -15.32 10.96 -21.92
CA ALA A 2 -15.33 9.54 -21.60
C ALA A 2 -16.68 8.92 -21.98
N ASP A 3 -16.67 7.80 -22.67
CA ASP A 3 -17.86 7.04 -23.02
C ASP A 3 -18.53 6.51 -21.74
N PRO A 4 -19.79 6.90 -21.43
CA PRO A 4 -20.49 6.41 -20.24
C PRO A 4 -20.70 4.89 -20.25
N ASN A 5 -20.72 4.26 -21.42
CA ASN A 5 -20.82 2.81 -21.54
C ASN A 5 -19.51 2.11 -21.10
N ALA A 6 -18.36 2.71 -21.37
CA ALA A 6 -17.07 2.18 -20.91
C ALA A 6 -16.97 2.15 -19.38
N THR A 7 -17.44 3.21 -18.69
CA THR A 7 -17.44 3.27 -17.22
C THR A 7 -18.35 2.20 -16.61
N GLN A 8 -19.54 1.99 -17.18
CA GLN A 8 -20.45 0.94 -16.72
C GLN A 8 -19.90 -0.47 -16.96
N PHE A 9 -19.21 -0.68 -18.09
CA PHE A 9 -18.56 -1.94 -18.38
C PHE A 9 -17.45 -2.26 -17.38
N ILE A 10 -16.58 -1.31 -17.08
CA ILE A 10 -15.52 -1.44 -16.06
C ILE A 10 -16.12 -1.75 -14.70
N ARG A 11 -17.18 -1.06 -14.30
CA ARG A 11 -17.86 -1.29 -13.03
C ARG A 11 -18.42 -2.71 -12.93
N ARG A 12 -19.08 -3.21 -13.97
CA ARG A 12 -19.60 -4.58 -14.01
C ARG A 12 -18.49 -5.60 -13.91
N ARG A 13 -17.39 -5.41 -14.64
CA ARG A 13 -16.23 -6.29 -14.56
C ARG A 13 -15.59 -6.34 -13.19
N LEU A 14 -15.43 -5.18 -12.56
CA LEU A 14 -14.92 -5.12 -11.19
C LEU A 14 -15.81 -5.85 -10.19
N GLN A 15 -17.14 -5.72 -10.33
CA GLN A 15 -18.10 -6.40 -9.46
C GLN A 15 -18.11 -7.92 -9.67
N GLU A 16 -17.83 -8.41 -10.89
CA GLU A 16 -17.69 -9.84 -11.18
C GLU A 16 -16.45 -10.43 -10.51
N PHE A 17 -15.31 -9.76 -10.61
CA PHE A 17 -14.04 -10.22 -10.02
C PHE A 17 -13.93 -9.92 -8.53
N PHE A 18 -14.51 -8.82 -8.08
CA PHE A 18 -14.47 -8.36 -6.69
C PHE A 18 -15.89 -8.07 -6.21
N PRO A 19 -16.67 -9.12 -5.88
CA PRO A 19 -18.02 -8.93 -5.34
C PRO A 19 -17.97 -8.06 -4.06
N PRO A 20 -18.82 -7.02 -3.95
CA PRO A 20 -18.75 -6.07 -2.83
C PRO A 20 -19.07 -6.70 -1.46
N ASP A 21 -19.76 -7.83 -1.48
CA ASP A 21 -20.17 -8.54 -0.26
C ASP A 21 -19.14 -9.60 0.18
N ASP A 22 -18.06 -9.79 -0.60
CA ASP A 22 -17.03 -10.79 -0.29
C ASP A 22 -15.82 -10.13 0.38
N PRO A 23 -15.54 -10.42 1.67
CA PRO A 23 -14.43 -9.86 2.39
C PRO A 23 -13.06 -10.18 1.77
N GLU A 24 -12.90 -11.36 1.16
CA GLU A 24 -11.66 -11.76 0.50
C GLU A 24 -11.40 -10.91 -0.75
N SER A 25 -12.42 -10.67 -1.56
CA SER A 25 -12.33 -9.78 -2.72
C SER A 25 -11.98 -8.35 -2.32
N ALA A 26 -12.58 -7.83 -1.27
CA ALA A 26 -12.27 -6.51 -0.73
C ALA A 26 -10.82 -6.43 -0.24
N TRP A 27 -10.34 -7.47 0.43
CA TRP A 27 -8.95 -7.56 0.90
C TRP A 27 -7.96 -7.58 -0.26
N LEU A 28 -8.21 -8.39 -1.30
CA LEU A 28 -7.38 -8.43 -2.50
C LEU A 28 -7.34 -7.09 -3.23
N LEU A 29 -8.49 -6.45 -3.37
CA LEU A 29 -8.58 -5.13 -4.02
C LEU A 29 -7.78 -4.08 -3.24
N ARG A 30 -7.86 -4.08 -1.92
CA ARG A 30 -7.06 -3.18 -1.07
C ARG A 30 -5.56 -3.43 -1.24
N LEU A 31 -5.13 -4.68 -1.31
CA LEU A 31 -3.72 -5.02 -1.58
C LEU A 31 -3.24 -4.51 -2.94
N MET A 32 -4.10 -4.62 -3.97
CA MET A 32 -3.77 -4.10 -5.30
C MET A 32 -3.63 -2.57 -5.30
N ILE A 33 -4.53 -1.87 -4.61
CA ILE A 33 -4.47 -0.41 -4.46
C ILE A 33 -3.20 -0.01 -3.71
N ILE A 34 -2.90 -0.66 -2.60
CA ILE A 34 -1.68 -0.40 -1.81
C ILE A 34 -0.42 -0.63 -2.65
N ARG A 35 -0.39 -1.68 -3.45
CA ARG A 35 0.73 -1.95 -4.36
C ARG A 35 0.93 -0.81 -5.35
N ASP A 36 -0.14 -0.33 -5.96
CA ASP A 36 -0.08 0.73 -6.96
C ASP A 36 0.28 2.07 -6.33
N ASP A 37 -0.28 2.38 -5.17
CA ASP A 37 0.09 3.57 -4.38
C ASP A 37 1.57 3.54 -4.00
N LEU A 38 2.05 2.41 -3.49
CA LEU A 38 3.44 2.25 -3.10
C LEU A 38 4.39 2.39 -4.29
N LYS A 39 4.04 1.81 -5.43
CA LYS A 39 4.80 1.95 -6.67
C LYS A 39 4.92 3.41 -7.08
N PHE A 40 3.80 4.14 -7.08
CA PHE A 40 3.77 5.57 -7.40
C PHE A 40 4.61 6.39 -6.42
N GLU A 41 4.49 6.12 -5.13
CA GLU A 41 5.22 6.82 -4.08
C GLU A 41 6.72 6.59 -4.20
N VAL A 42 7.17 5.36 -4.43
CA VAL A 42 8.58 5.02 -4.63
C VAL A 42 9.15 5.68 -5.88
N GLU A 43 8.42 5.67 -6.99
CA GLU A 43 8.83 6.32 -8.23
C GLU A 43 9.02 7.83 -8.08
N ASN A 44 8.23 8.47 -7.22
CA ASN A 44 8.29 9.91 -6.96
C ASN A 44 9.18 10.31 -5.78
N LEU A 45 9.63 9.33 -4.99
CA LEU A 45 10.54 9.56 -3.87
C LEU A 45 11.94 10.00 -4.32
N GLY A 46 12.30 9.73 -5.58
CA GLY A 46 13.63 9.87 -6.17
C GLY A 46 14.51 10.94 -5.53
N LEU A 47 15.66 10.52 -4.99
CA LEU A 47 16.66 11.42 -4.45
C LEU A 47 17.31 12.16 -5.62
N PRO A 48 17.02 13.45 -5.83
CA PRO A 48 17.64 14.18 -6.90
C PRO A 48 19.10 14.45 -6.55
N GLU A 49 19.98 14.27 -7.52
CA GLU A 49 21.40 14.67 -7.41
C GLU A 49 21.53 16.18 -7.18
N ASP A 50 20.59 16.97 -7.70
CA ASP A 50 20.49 18.41 -7.51
C ASP A 50 19.23 18.73 -6.68
N ALA A 51 19.39 18.76 -5.37
CA ALA A 51 18.28 19.06 -4.46
C ALA A 51 18.01 20.58 -4.41
N ASP A 52 17.03 21.05 -5.18
CA ASP A 52 16.39 22.32 -4.88
C ASP A 52 15.36 22.15 -3.73
N ALA A 53 14.90 23.27 -3.16
CA ALA A 53 13.95 23.27 -2.05
C ALA A 53 12.63 22.58 -2.42
N GLN A 54 12.19 22.69 -3.65
CA GLN A 54 10.95 22.08 -4.13
C GLN A 54 11.04 20.57 -4.16
N ARG A 55 12.18 20.01 -4.60
CA ARG A 55 12.41 18.56 -4.61
C ARG A 55 12.57 17.99 -3.20
N ALA A 56 13.17 18.74 -2.29
CA ALA A 56 13.24 18.35 -0.89
C ALA A 56 11.84 18.20 -0.28
N TRP A 57 10.93 19.14 -0.53
CA TRP A 57 9.55 19.04 -0.10
C TRP A 57 8.81 17.87 -0.72
N GLN A 58 9.02 17.60 -2.00
CA GLN A 58 8.47 16.44 -2.68
C GLN A 58 8.93 15.14 -2.01
N THR A 59 10.20 15.01 -1.71
CA THR A 59 10.76 13.85 -1.02
C THR A 59 10.13 13.63 0.34
N VAL A 60 10.00 14.69 1.14
CA VAL A 60 9.34 14.65 2.46
C VAL A 60 7.87 14.22 2.33
N TYR A 61 7.16 14.79 1.37
CA TYR A 61 5.76 14.46 1.12
C TYR A 61 5.58 12.98 0.80
N PHE A 62 6.35 12.45 -0.15
CA PHE A 62 6.23 11.05 -0.54
C PHE A 62 6.74 10.09 0.53
N LEU A 63 7.74 10.46 1.30
CA LEU A 63 8.18 9.68 2.46
C LEU A 63 7.06 9.53 3.51
N ARG A 64 6.33 10.60 3.78
CA ARG A 64 5.16 10.54 4.66
C ARG A 64 4.05 9.66 4.10
N ARG A 65 3.74 9.82 2.82
CA ARG A 65 2.75 9.00 2.13
C ARG A 65 3.12 7.52 2.15
N MET A 66 4.36 7.20 1.84
CA MET A 66 4.88 5.84 1.86
C MET A 66 4.79 5.21 3.26
N THR A 67 5.08 5.96 4.30
CA THR A 67 4.95 5.48 5.68
C THR A 67 3.50 5.12 6.02
N ILE A 68 2.54 5.93 5.60
CA ILE A 68 1.10 5.66 5.77
C ILE A 68 0.71 4.41 4.99
N THR A 69 1.11 4.31 3.74
CA THR A 69 0.80 3.16 2.86
C THR A 69 1.38 1.86 3.41
N LEU A 70 2.61 1.87 3.89
CA LEU A 70 3.25 0.69 4.50
C LEU A 70 2.60 0.30 5.83
N THR A 71 2.18 1.26 6.64
CA THR A 71 1.44 1.00 7.88
C THR A 71 0.09 0.32 7.57
N GLU A 72 -0.61 0.79 6.56
CA GLU A 72 -1.85 0.18 6.09
C GLU A 72 -1.61 -1.23 5.55
N ALA A 73 -0.58 -1.41 4.75
CA ALA A 73 -0.17 -2.73 4.25
C ALA A 73 0.11 -3.71 5.39
N ARG A 74 0.83 -3.28 6.42
CA ARG A 74 1.11 -4.09 7.60
C ARG A 74 -0.17 -4.53 8.32
N ALA A 75 -1.10 -3.62 8.52
CA ALA A 75 -2.38 -3.91 9.17
C ALA A 75 -3.20 -4.95 8.38
N ILE A 76 -3.28 -4.79 7.07
CA ILE A 76 -4.03 -5.69 6.19
C ILE A 76 -3.39 -7.08 6.11
N LEU A 77 -2.08 -7.15 5.97
CA LEU A 77 -1.35 -8.41 5.86
C LEU A 77 -1.32 -9.15 7.19
N GLY A 78 -1.19 -8.44 8.31
CA GLY A 78 -1.08 -9.08 9.62
C GLY A 78 -2.40 -9.63 10.17
N HIS A 79 -3.52 -9.01 9.86
CA HIS A 79 -4.82 -9.36 10.47
C HIS A 79 -5.65 -10.33 9.65
N ASN A 80 -5.66 -10.17 8.34
CA ASN A 80 -6.58 -10.87 7.45
C ASN A 80 -5.88 -11.91 6.56
N ALA A 81 -4.57 -11.81 6.37
CA ALA A 81 -3.85 -12.69 5.45
C ALA A 81 -3.99 -14.17 5.84
N SER A 82 -3.83 -14.52 7.10
CA SER A 82 -3.94 -15.91 7.54
C SER A 82 -5.35 -16.48 7.35
N ARG A 83 -6.37 -15.65 7.54
CA ARG A 83 -7.78 -16.04 7.36
C ARG A 83 -8.08 -16.35 5.89
N PHE A 84 -7.62 -15.49 4.98
CA PHE A 84 -7.91 -15.66 3.56
C PHE A 84 -7.00 -16.69 2.90
N LEU A 85 -5.74 -16.76 3.28
CA LEU A 85 -4.80 -17.75 2.77
C LEU A 85 -5.19 -19.18 3.16
N LYS A 86 -5.82 -19.39 4.31
CA LYS A 86 -6.34 -20.72 4.70
C LYS A 86 -7.45 -21.22 3.80
N ARG A 87 -8.17 -20.32 3.12
CA ARG A 87 -9.22 -20.66 2.17
C ARG A 87 -8.69 -20.90 0.75
N ALA A 88 -7.48 -20.43 0.47
CA ALA A 88 -6.86 -20.68 -0.82
C ALA A 88 -6.53 -22.17 -0.95
N ASP A 89 -7.01 -22.79 -2.01
CA ASP A 89 -6.83 -24.21 -2.24
C ASP A 89 -5.34 -24.58 -2.39
N GLY A 90 -4.91 -25.51 -1.55
CA GLY A 90 -3.74 -26.34 -1.74
C GLY A 90 -2.42 -25.60 -1.95
N ASP A 91 -1.97 -25.54 -3.19
CA ASP A 91 -0.63 -25.06 -3.53
C ASP A 91 -0.45 -23.54 -3.39
N ALA A 92 -1.50 -22.76 -3.64
CA ALA A 92 -1.45 -21.31 -3.50
C ALA A 92 -1.16 -20.88 -2.06
N HIS A 93 -1.78 -21.53 -1.09
CA HIS A 93 -1.51 -21.26 0.33
C HIS A 93 -0.05 -21.53 0.70
N LYS A 94 0.51 -22.64 0.24
CA LYS A 94 1.90 -23.03 0.52
C LYS A 94 2.91 -22.06 -0.09
N VAL A 95 2.61 -21.48 -1.26
CA VAL A 95 3.48 -20.52 -1.94
C VAL A 95 3.37 -19.14 -1.31
N LEU A 96 2.15 -18.68 -1.03
CA LEU A 96 1.89 -17.31 -0.59
C LEU A 96 2.20 -17.07 0.90
N SER A 97 1.94 -18.04 1.77
CA SER A 97 2.11 -17.88 3.21
C SER A 97 3.53 -17.48 3.63
N PRO A 98 4.62 -18.10 3.11
CA PRO A 98 5.98 -17.66 3.42
C PRO A 98 6.25 -16.22 2.96
N HIS A 99 5.79 -15.84 1.79
CA HIS A 99 5.96 -14.48 1.26
C HIS A 99 5.25 -13.43 2.11
N VAL A 100 4.03 -13.71 2.54
CA VAL A 100 3.27 -12.82 3.44
C VAL A 100 4.00 -12.68 4.77
N ARG A 101 4.44 -13.77 5.37
CA ARG A 101 5.19 -13.75 6.62
C ARG A 101 6.48 -12.95 6.52
N ASP A 102 7.25 -13.16 5.46
CA ASP A 102 8.50 -12.44 5.22
C ASP A 102 8.26 -10.95 5.03
N THR A 103 7.20 -10.60 4.30
CA THR A 103 6.79 -9.21 4.11
C THR A 103 6.37 -8.55 5.43
N VAL A 104 5.58 -9.22 6.24
CA VAL A 104 5.18 -8.74 7.58
C VAL A 104 6.40 -8.53 8.47
N ASN A 105 7.33 -9.47 8.49
CA ASN A 105 8.55 -9.35 9.28
C ASN A 105 9.43 -8.19 8.80
N ALA A 106 9.54 -7.99 7.49
CA ALA A 106 10.25 -6.84 6.92
C ALA A 106 9.59 -5.52 7.33
N LEU A 107 8.27 -5.42 7.26
CA LEU A 107 7.52 -4.24 7.68
C LEU A 107 7.70 -3.95 9.18
N ASP A 108 7.68 -4.98 10.02
CA ASP A 108 7.92 -4.83 11.47
C ASP A 108 9.34 -4.32 11.78
N THR A 109 10.29 -4.58 10.90
CA THR A 109 11.66 -4.08 11.03
C THR A 109 11.80 -2.64 10.55
N PHE A 110 11.15 -2.28 9.43
CA PHE A 110 11.34 -0.98 8.78
C PHE A 110 10.38 0.11 9.24
N LEU A 111 9.17 -0.24 9.70
CA LEU A 111 8.17 0.76 10.08
C LEU A 111 8.57 1.64 11.27
N PRO A 112 9.12 1.12 12.38
CA PRO A 112 9.47 1.98 13.52
C PRO A 112 10.46 3.09 13.16
N PRO A 113 11.58 2.84 12.44
CA PRO A 113 12.46 3.91 11.98
C PRO A 113 11.78 4.92 11.06
N LEU A 114 10.90 4.49 10.17
CA LEU A 114 10.15 5.37 9.27
C LEU A 114 9.16 6.25 10.03
N GLU A 115 8.50 5.71 11.03
CA GLU A 115 7.60 6.48 11.91
C GLU A 115 8.36 7.54 12.70
N ASP A 116 9.55 7.22 13.20
CA ASP A 116 10.43 8.17 13.89
C ASP A 116 10.84 9.32 12.97
N VAL A 117 11.24 9.02 11.74
CA VAL A 117 11.57 10.04 10.73
C VAL A 117 10.35 10.89 10.41
N ARG A 118 9.18 10.29 10.21
CA ARG A 118 7.93 11.02 9.97
C ARG A 118 7.61 11.98 11.12
N ASN A 119 7.73 11.52 12.35
CA ASN A 119 7.43 12.31 13.54
C ASN A 119 8.41 13.48 13.70
N ALA A 120 9.69 13.23 13.46
CA ALA A 120 10.72 14.26 13.48
C ALA A 120 10.47 15.34 12.43
N LEU A 121 10.16 14.95 11.18
CA LEU A 121 9.82 15.86 10.10
C LEU A 121 8.52 16.64 10.39
N GLY A 122 7.52 15.98 10.98
CA GLY A 122 6.26 16.60 11.35
C GLY A 122 6.41 17.66 12.45
N ALA A 123 7.32 17.47 13.39
CA ALA A 123 7.60 18.43 14.44
C ALA A 123 8.20 19.75 13.93
N HIS A 124 8.95 19.69 12.83
CA HIS A 124 9.56 20.87 12.21
C HIS A 124 8.62 21.67 11.30
N VAL A 125 7.52 21.08 10.89
CA VAL A 125 6.55 21.69 9.95
C VAL A 125 5.38 22.36 10.67
N ARG A 126 5.20 22.13 11.96
CA ARG A 126 4.17 22.84 12.72
C ARG A 126 4.61 24.28 12.99
N PRO A 127 3.85 25.28 12.50
CA PRO A 127 4.09 26.66 12.93
C PRO A 127 3.91 26.74 14.44
N GLN A 128 4.93 27.25 15.09
CA GLN A 128 4.83 27.57 16.52
C GLN A 128 3.83 28.68 16.71
#